data_f74afe8c0135c1de47abefa4986bdeab
#
_entry.id   f74afe8c0135c1de47abefa4986bdeab
#
_cell.length_a   1.000
_cell.length_b   1.000
_cell.length_c   1.000
_cell.angle_alpha   90.00
_cell.angle_beta   90.00
_cell.angle_gamma   90.00
#
_symmetry.space_group_name_H-M   'P 1'
#
loop_
_entity.id
_entity.type
_entity.pdbx_description
1 polymer ?
#
loop_
_entity_poly.entity_id
_entity_poly.type
_entity_poly.pdbx_seq_one_letter_code
_entity_poly.pdbx_strand_id
1 'polypeptide(L)'
;VDRVSVGQEPACVKTCPTGAIRFGSKEEMKIYAEQRVADLKARGYENAGVYDPEGVGGTHVIYVLHHADKPELYSGLPKDPQIDTTITLWKDILKPVAAVAMGGLALAEIGHYLTVGPNEEEDVEDHHEEFEDVEGGKKDE
;
A
#
# COMPACT_ATOMS: atom_id res chain seq x y z
N VAL A 1 3.77 15.44 -4.39
CA VAL A 1 3.01 15.84 -3.16
C VAL A 1 3.18 17.34 -2.94
N ASP A 2 4.40 17.87 -2.97
CA ASP A 2 4.69 19.26 -2.59
C ASP A 2 3.97 20.32 -3.43
N ARG A 3 3.77 20.06 -4.74
CA ARG A 3 3.07 21.00 -5.62
C ARG A 3 1.58 21.12 -5.31
N VAL A 4 0.93 19.98 -5.06
CA VAL A 4 -0.53 19.93 -4.79
C VAL A 4 -0.84 20.55 -3.43
N SER A 5 0.03 20.38 -2.43
CA SER A 5 -0.14 20.96 -1.11
C SER A 5 -0.12 22.50 -1.09
N VAL A 6 0.50 23.12 -2.10
CA VAL A 6 0.54 24.58 -2.28
C VAL A 6 -0.39 25.06 -3.39
N GLY A 7 -1.38 24.27 -3.78
CA GLY A 7 -2.40 24.64 -4.76
C GLY A 7 -1.93 24.63 -6.22
N GLN A 8 -0.80 23.99 -6.53
CA GLN A 8 -0.29 23.86 -7.89
C GLN A 8 -0.68 22.52 -8.51
N GLU A 9 -0.86 22.51 -9.83
CA GLU A 9 -1.09 21.26 -10.56
C GLU A 9 0.11 20.31 -10.48
N PRO A 10 -0.13 18.98 -10.48
CA PRO A 10 0.92 17.98 -10.61
C PRO A 10 1.80 18.22 -11.84
N ALA A 11 3.08 17.86 -11.74
CA ALA A 11 4.02 18.08 -12.83
C ALA A 11 3.62 17.38 -14.14
N CYS A 12 3.04 16.18 -14.05
CA CYS A 12 2.55 15.42 -15.21
C CYS A 12 1.45 16.16 -15.99
N VAL A 13 0.55 16.84 -15.29
CA VAL A 13 -0.51 17.66 -15.91
C VAL A 13 0.10 18.88 -16.59
N LYS A 14 0.95 19.60 -15.86
CA LYS A 14 1.61 20.81 -16.37
C LYS A 14 2.48 20.54 -17.59
N THR A 15 3.14 19.38 -17.64
CA THR A 15 4.08 19.03 -18.71
C THR A 15 3.41 18.36 -19.91
N CYS A 16 2.12 18.00 -19.81
CA CYS A 16 1.42 17.32 -20.90
C CYS A 16 1.13 18.28 -22.07
N PRO A 17 1.82 18.18 -23.21
CA PRO A 17 1.71 19.14 -24.30
C PRO A 17 0.33 19.10 -24.99
N THR A 18 -0.32 17.93 -24.94
CA THR A 18 -1.64 17.72 -25.55
C THR A 18 -2.79 18.05 -24.61
N GLY A 19 -2.51 18.32 -23.32
CA GLY A 19 -3.54 18.53 -22.30
C GLY A 19 -4.43 17.30 -22.07
N ALA A 20 -3.93 16.11 -22.39
CA ALA A 20 -4.67 14.86 -22.24
C ALA A 20 -4.81 14.42 -20.76
N ILE A 21 -3.89 14.90 -19.91
CA ILE A 21 -3.91 14.60 -18.47
C ILE A 21 -4.62 15.75 -17.76
N ARG A 22 -5.60 15.42 -16.94
CA ARG A 22 -6.35 16.36 -16.10
C ARG A 22 -6.20 15.95 -14.63
N PHE A 23 -6.37 16.91 -13.73
CA PHE A 23 -6.28 16.72 -12.30
C PHE A 23 -7.41 17.48 -11.60
N GLY A 24 -8.05 16.83 -10.62
CA GLY A 24 -9.14 17.40 -9.84
C GLY A 24 -9.66 16.39 -8.83
N SER A 25 -10.77 16.69 -8.18
CA SER A 25 -11.47 15.73 -7.33
C SER A 25 -11.98 14.54 -8.16
N LYS A 26 -12.19 13.39 -7.53
CA LYS A 26 -12.66 12.18 -8.23
C LYS A 26 -14.02 12.43 -8.89
N GLU A 27 -14.89 13.15 -8.22
CA GLU A 27 -16.24 13.49 -8.69
C GLU A 27 -16.19 14.38 -9.92
N GLU A 28 -15.40 15.45 -9.88
CA GLU A 28 -15.22 16.36 -11.03
C GLU A 28 -14.61 15.63 -12.22
N MET A 29 -13.63 14.77 -11.98
CA MET A 29 -12.97 14.02 -13.05
C MET A 29 -13.90 12.96 -13.67
N LYS A 30 -14.82 12.36 -12.91
CA LYS A 30 -15.86 11.48 -13.47
C LYS A 30 -16.80 12.24 -14.40
N ILE A 31 -17.32 13.38 -13.95
CA ILE A 31 -18.18 14.23 -14.79
C ILE A 31 -17.45 14.65 -16.07
N TYR A 32 -16.20 15.08 -15.94
CA TYR A 32 -15.39 15.46 -17.10
C TYR A 32 -15.15 14.28 -18.05
N ALA A 33 -14.90 13.08 -17.52
CA ALA A 33 -14.72 11.89 -18.33
C ALA A 33 -15.97 11.52 -19.11
N GLU A 34 -17.16 11.62 -18.51
CA GLU A 34 -18.45 11.38 -19.16
C GLU A 34 -18.72 12.39 -20.27
N GLN A 35 -18.45 13.67 -20.05
CA GLN A 35 -18.55 14.70 -21.08
C GLN A 35 -17.61 14.41 -22.25
N ARG A 36 -16.38 13.97 -21.95
CA ARG A 36 -15.42 13.60 -22.99
C ARG A 36 -15.85 12.38 -23.79
N VAL A 37 -16.50 11.39 -23.15
CA VAL A 37 -17.10 10.26 -23.85
C VAL A 37 -18.20 10.70 -24.80
N ALA A 38 -19.06 11.62 -24.36
CA ALA A 38 -20.13 12.18 -25.21
C ALA A 38 -19.54 12.88 -26.45
N ASP A 39 -18.49 13.69 -26.28
CA ASP A 39 -17.77 14.34 -27.39
C ASP A 39 -17.16 13.32 -28.36
N LEU A 40 -16.59 12.23 -27.86
CA LEU A 40 -16.00 11.18 -28.70
C LEU A 40 -17.08 10.43 -29.50
N LYS A 41 -18.21 10.12 -28.89
CA LYS A 41 -19.35 9.50 -29.57
C LYS A 41 -19.89 10.40 -30.67
N ALA A 42 -19.99 11.70 -30.44
CA ALA A 42 -20.39 12.69 -31.45
C ALA A 42 -19.41 12.77 -32.64
N ARG A 43 -18.14 12.36 -32.44
CA ARG A 43 -17.10 12.29 -33.47
C ARG A 43 -17.07 10.92 -34.21
N GLY A 44 -18.00 10.00 -33.88
CA GLY A 44 -18.09 8.67 -34.53
C GLY A 44 -17.43 7.54 -33.78
N TYR A 45 -16.92 7.75 -32.56
CA TYR A 45 -16.38 6.68 -31.71
C TYR A 45 -17.49 6.07 -30.84
N GLU A 46 -18.36 5.29 -31.44
CA GLU A 46 -19.56 4.73 -30.78
C GLU A 46 -19.24 3.92 -29.52
N ASN A 47 -18.09 3.20 -29.51
CA ASN A 47 -17.63 2.37 -28.41
C ASN A 47 -16.78 3.12 -27.38
N ALA A 48 -16.75 4.47 -27.44
CA ALA A 48 -16.04 5.25 -26.43
C ALA A 48 -16.70 5.13 -25.05
N GLY A 49 -15.87 4.99 -24.02
CA GLY A 49 -16.35 4.85 -22.65
C GLY A 49 -15.29 5.19 -21.62
N VAL A 50 -15.73 5.24 -20.36
CA VAL A 50 -14.87 5.44 -19.20
C VAL A 50 -14.36 4.08 -18.70
N TYR A 51 -13.08 3.99 -18.43
CA TYR A 51 -12.48 2.86 -17.75
C TYR A 51 -12.13 3.23 -16.32
N ASP A 52 -12.93 2.79 -15.37
CA ASP A 52 -12.77 2.90 -13.91
C ASP A 52 -13.28 1.59 -13.29
N PRO A 53 -12.48 0.50 -13.30
CA PRO A 53 -12.96 -0.84 -12.98
C PRO A 53 -13.43 -0.96 -11.53
N GLU A 54 -14.66 -1.42 -11.34
CA GLU A 54 -15.29 -1.56 -10.04
C GLU A 54 -14.74 -2.73 -9.22
N GLY A 55 -14.26 -3.79 -9.87
CA GLY A 55 -13.74 -4.99 -9.22
C GLY A 55 -12.53 -4.76 -8.30
N VAL A 56 -11.84 -3.63 -8.47
CA VAL A 56 -10.76 -3.15 -7.58
C VAL A 56 -11.19 -1.97 -6.70
N GLY A 57 -12.49 -1.65 -6.64
CA GLY A 57 -13.03 -0.51 -5.89
C GLY A 57 -12.85 0.84 -6.60
N GLY A 58 -12.66 0.83 -7.92
CA GLY A 58 -12.32 1.98 -8.74
C GLY A 58 -10.85 2.37 -8.65
N THR A 59 -10.43 3.26 -9.52
CA THR A 59 -9.04 3.71 -9.62
C THR A 59 -8.91 5.21 -9.34
N HIS A 60 -7.69 5.65 -8.96
CA HIS A 60 -7.38 7.07 -8.82
C HIS A 60 -6.97 7.70 -10.16
N VAL A 61 -6.82 6.90 -11.21
CA VAL A 61 -6.59 7.34 -12.58
C VAL A 61 -7.71 6.78 -13.44
N ILE A 62 -8.52 7.66 -13.99
CA ILE A 62 -9.66 7.32 -14.84
C ILE A 62 -9.23 7.50 -16.29
N TYR A 63 -9.49 6.51 -17.14
CA TYR A 63 -9.17 6.59 -18.56
C TYR A 63 -10.45 6.75 -19.39
N VAL A 64 -10.37 7.61 -20.39
CA VAL A 64 -11.39 7.71 -21.46
C VAL A 64 -10.84 7.02 -22.68
N LEU A 65 -11.46 5.90 -23.06
CA LEU A 65 -11.02 5.02 -24.15
C LEU A 65 -11.92 5.20 -25.36
N HIS A 66 -11.35 5.18 -26.58
CA HIS A 66 -12.12 5.15 -27.83
C HIS A 66 -12.85 3.82 -28.04
N HIS A 67 -12.28 2.73 -27.54
CA HIS A 67 -12.80 1.36 -27.61
C HIS A 67 -12.88 0.77 -26.21
N ALA A 68 -13.84 1.21 -25.39
CA ALA A 68 -14.02 0.71 -24.02
C ALA A 68 -14.56 -0.73 -23.98
N ASP A 69 -15.11 -1.20 -25.09
CA ASP A 69 -15.51 -2.61 -25.31
C ASP A 69 -14.30 -3.55 -25.41
N LYS A 70 -13.14 -3.02 -25.76
CA LYS A 70 -11.88 -3.78 -25.96
C LYS A 70 -10.71 -3.12 -25.24
N PRO A 71 -10.72 -3.07 -23.91
CA PRO A 71 -9.67 -2.39 -23.13
C PRO A 71 -8.30 -3.05 -23.32
N GLU A 72 -8.24 -4.30 -23.68
CA GLU A 72 -7.01 -5.04 -23.99
C GLU A 72 -6.15 -4.41 -25.12
N LEU A 73 -6.74 -3.59 -25.98
CA LEU A 73 -6.02 -2.83 -27.01
C LEU A 73 -5.10 -1.76 -26.43
N TYR A 74 -5.34 -1.34 -25.17
CA TYR A 74 -4.57 -0.32 -24.47
C TYR A 74 -3.58 -0.95 -23.51
N SER A 75 -2.47 -1.46 -24.05
CA SER A 75 -1.40 -2.11 -23.27
C SER A 75 -1.88 -3.30 -22.41
N GLY A 76 -2.93 -4.00 -22.86
CA GLY A 76 -3.42 -5.19 -22.18
C GLY A 76 -4.23 -4.89 -20.91
N LEU A 77 -4.95 -3.77 -20.87
CA LEU A 77 -5.85 -3.47 -19.75
C LEU A 77 -6.89 -4.59 -19.60
N PRO A 78 -7.04 -5.19 -18.41
CA PRO A 78 -8.05 -6.22 -18.17
C PRO A 78 -9.46 -5.61 -18.18
N LYS A 79 -10.46 -6.37 -18.64
CA LYS A 79 -11.85 -5.88 -18.66
C LYS A 79 -12.40 -5.65 -17.26
N ASP A 80 -12.15 -6.57 -16.35
CA ASP A 80 -12.64 -6.54 -14.98
C ASP A 80 -11.57 -7.10 -14.03
N PRO A 81 -10.57 -6.29 -13.66
CA PRO A 81 -9.60 -6.68 -12.66
C PRO A 81 -10.28 -6.88 -11.31
N GLN A 82 -9.97 -7.97 -10.64
CA GLN A 82 -10.50 -8.29 -9.33
C GLN A 82 -9.38 -8.27 -8.29
N ILE A 83 -9.72 -7.84 -7.06
CA ILE A 83 -8.81 -7.99 -5.92
C ILE A 83 -8.75 -9.46 -5.56
N ASP A 84 -7.54 -10.01 -5.46
CA ASP A 84 -7.34 -11.41 -5.06
C ASP A 84 -7.99 -11.69 -3.69
N THR A 85 -8.67 -12.85 -3.61
CA THR A 85 -9.38 -13.28 -2.39
C THR A 85 -8.46 -13.36 -1.18
N THR A 86 -7.17 -13.66 -1.37
CA THR A 86 -6.16 -13.67 -0.31
C THR A 86 -5.99 -12.29 0.34
N ILE A 87 -6.04 -11.22 -0.45
CA ILE A 87 -5.93 -9.84 0.06
C ILE A 87 -7.18 -9.48 0.87
N THR A 88 -8.35 -9.86 0.39
CA THR A 88 -9.63 -9.65 1.10
C THR A 88 -9.65 -10.41 2.42
N LEU A 89 -9.27 -11.70 2.39
CA LEU A 89 -9.17 -12.53 3.58
C LEU A 89 -8.21 -11.94 4.62
N TRP A 90 -7.04 -11.46 4.15
CA TRP A 90 -6.06 -10.81 5.01
C TRP A 90 -6.61 -9.54 5.66
N LYS A 91 -7.22 -8.65 4.89
CA LYS A 91 -7.71 -7.35 5.37
C LYS A 91 -8.91 -7.49 6.30
N ASP A 92 -9.87 -8.32 5.92
CA ASP A 92 -11.19 -8.33 6.54
C ASP A 92 -11.29 -9.32 7.70
N ILE A 93 -10.46 -10.36 7.71
CA ILE A 93 -10.49 -11.41 8.73
C ILE A 93 -9.18 -11.50 9.50
N LEU A 94 -8.05 -11.78 8.85
CA LEU A 94 -6.80 -12.05 9.55
C LEU A 94 -6.27 -10.85 10.32
N LYS A 95 -6.31 -9.67 9.73
CA LYS A 95 -5.81 -8.44 10.36
C LYS A 95 -6.60 -8.06 11.63
N PRO A 96 -7.95 -7.99 11.64
CA PRO A 96 -8.69 -7.71 12.87
C PRO A 96 -8.55 -8.82 13.91
N VAL A 97 -8.51 -10.10 13.51
CA VAL A 97 -8.29 -11.22 14.44
C VAL A 97 -6.91 -11.11 15.09
N ALA A 98 -5.88 -10.83 14.31
CA ALA A 98 -4.53 -10.62 14.85
C ALA A 98 -4.45 -9.42 15.80
N ALA A 99 -5.16 -8.33 15.50
CA ALA A 99 -5.21 -7.15 16.37
C ALA A 99 -5.89 -7.47 17.72
N VAL A 100 -6.98 -8.24 17.71
CA VAL A 100 -7.66 -8.70 18.94
C VAL A 100 -6.76 -9.65 19.73
N ALA A 101 -6.09 -10.60 19.08
CA ALA A 101 -5.18 -11.52 19.73
C ALA A 101 -3.99 -10.79 20.38
N MET A 102 -3.39 -9.82 19.67
CA MET A 102 -2.31 -9.00 20.24
C MET A 102 -2.79 -8.16 21.43
N GLY A 103 -3.97 -7.57 21.34
CA GLY A 103 -4.58 -6.83 22.45
C GLY A 103 -4.82 -7.72 23.66
N GLY A 104 -5.32 -8.94 23.43
CA GLY A 104 -5.53 -9.94 24.49
C GLY A 104 -4.21 -10.34 25.18
N LEU A 105 -3.16 -10.58 24.41
CA LEU A 105 -1.82 -10.89 24.94
C LEU A 105 -1.26 -9.72 25.77
N ALA A 106 -1.38 -8.49 25.28
CA ALA A 106 -0.93 -7.30 26.03
C ALA A 106 -1.69 -7.15 27.36
N LEU A 107 -3.00 -7.39 27.38
CA LEU A 107 -3.79 -7.37 28.63
C LEU A 107 -3.38 -8.50 29.58
N ALA A 108 -3.11 -9.70 29.04
CA ALA A 108 -2.65 -10.83 29.84
C ALA A 108 -1.26 -10.53 30.49
N GLU A 109 -0.36 -9.92 29.72
CA GLU A 109 0.97 -9.49 30.22
C GLU A 109 0.82 -8.47 31.35
N ILE A 110 -0.01 -7.43 31.16
CA ILE A 110 -0.30 -6.45 32.20
C ILE A 110 -0.92 -7.11 33.42
N GLY A 111 -1.89 -8.01 33.22
CA GLY A 111 -2.52 -8.77 34.30
C GLY A 111 -1.50 -9.63 35.08
N HIS A 112 -0.61 -10.30 34.37
CA HIS A 112 0.47 -11.09 34.97
C HIS A 112 1.41 -10.20 35.81
N TYR A 113 1.86 -9.08 35.22
CA TYR A 113 2.73 -8.12 35.93
C TYR A 113 2.09 -7.56 37.20
N LEU A 114 0.78 -7.25 37.17
CA LEU A 114 0.06 -6.74 38.34
C LEU A 114 -0.19 -7.79 39.44
N THR A 115 -0.24 -9.07 39.07
CA THR A 115 -0.55 -10.16 40.02
C THR A 115 0.68 -10.89 40.54
N VAL A 116 1.69 -11.06 39.70
CA VAL A 116 2.91 -11.83 40.02
C VAL A 116 4.11 -10.90 40.31
N GLY A 117 4.07 -9.69 39.77
CA GLY A 117 5.19 -8.72 39.85
C GLY A 117 6.22 -8.92 38.74
N PRO A 118 7.27 -8.08 38.73
CA PRO A 118 8.36 -8.25 37.81
C PRO A 118 9.11 -9.56 38.09
N ASN A 119 9.51 -10.27 37.04
CA ASN A 119 10.40 -11.42 37.19
C ASN A 119 11.64 -10.95 37.94
N GLU A 120 11.99 -11.61 39.05
CA GLU A 120 13.30 -11.44 39.65
C GLU A 120 14.31 -11.87 38.57
N GLU A 121 15.16 -10.95 38.13
CA GLU A 121 16.30 -11.30 37.31
C GLU A 121 17.12 -12.28 38.16
N GLU A 122 17.17 -13.57 37.74
CA GLU A 122 18.16 -14.49 38.29
C GLU A 122 19.51 -13.81 38.01
N ASP A 123 20.17 -13.38 39.09
CA ASP A 123 21.54 -12.86 39.03
C ASP A 123 22.36 -13.93 38.27
N VAL A 124 22.61 -13.66 37.00
CA VAL A 124 23.59 -14.41 36.22
C VAL A 124 24.89 -14.12 36.91
N GLU A 125 25.28 -14.99 37.84
CA GLU A 125 26.63 -14.98 38.42
C GLU A 125 27.59 -14.96 37.25
N ASP A 126 28.21 -13.79 37.06
CA ASP A 126 29.25 -13.55 36.09
C ASP A 126 30.40 -14.48 36.45
N HIS A 127 30.37 -15.70 35.90
CA HIS A 127 31.53 -16.56 35.88
C HIS A 127 32.55 -15.91 34.94
N HIS A 128 33.22 -14.89 35.47
CA HIS A 128 34.51 -14.48 34.96
C HIS A 128 35.44 -15.66 35.19
N GLU A 129 35.49 -16.57 34.22
CA GLU A 129 36.59 -17.49 34.10
C GLU A 129 37.84 -16.64 33.93
N GLU A 130 38.57 -16.57 35.02
CA GLU A 130 39.90 -16.03 35.13
C GLU A 130 40.79 -16.79 34.13
N PHE A 131 40.99 -16.22 32.96
CA PHE A 131 42.00 -16.68 32.03
C PHE A 131 43.34 -16.40 32.66
N GLU A 132 43.86 -17.39 33.43
CA GLU A 132 45.24 -17.40 33.86
C GLU A 132 46.15 -17.36 32.62
N ASP A 133 46.87 -16.28 32.52
CA ASP A 133 47.95 -16.05 31.57
C ASP A 133 48.97 -17.17 31.64
N VAL A 134 48.95 -18.08 30.70
CA VAL A 134 50.06 -19.01 30.48
C VAL A 134 51.16 -18.32 29.72
N GLU A 135 51.81 -17.34 30.37
CA GLU A 135 53.17 -16.96 30.03
C GLU A 135 54.14 -17.84 30.79
N GLY A 136 54.56 -18.89 30.15
CA GLY A 136 55.53 -19.86 30.67
C GLY A 136 56.57 -20.24 29.64
N GLY A 137 57.59 -19.44 29.54
CA GLY A 137 58.98 -19.86 29.39
C GLY A 137 59.35 -20.69 28.15
N LYS A 138 60.03 -20.09 27.22
CA LYS A 138 61.14 -20.79 26.56
C LYS A 138 62.34 -19.87 26.43
N LYS A 139 63.22 -20.02 27.44
CA LYS A 139 64.63 -19.67 27.31
C LYS A 139 65.38 -20.92 26.85
N ASP A 140 66.39 -20.68 25.99
CA ASP A 140 67.68 -21.33 25.80
C ASP A 140 67.69 -22.71 25.06
N GLU A 141 68.11 -22.73 23.81
CA GLU A 141 69.48 -23.08 23.32
C GLU A 141 69.55 -22.85 21.81
#